data_66bfd3a71cdc29f7669d2d2fff284c2e
#
_entry.id   66bfd3a71cdc29f7669d2d2fff284c2e
#
_cell.length_a   1.000
_cell.length_b   1.000
_cell.length_c   1.000
_cell.angle_alpha   90.00
_cell.angle_beta   90.00
_cell.angle_gamma   90.00
#
_symmetry.space_group_name_H-M   'P 1'
#
loop_
_entity.id
_entity.type
_entity.pdbx_description
1 polymer ?
#
loop_
_entity_poly.entity_id
_entity_poly.type
_entity_poly.pdbx_seq_one_letter_code
_entity_poly.pdbx_strand_id
1 'polypeptide(L)'
;MKTFALFLLTPFLYAQQLTKKYIVDGQTKQPLSSVIIHDIHNYTLTNEDGYFFFHASGDTITIKLLGYKTLKITPEQLNREKDTLFLDPKPIELSEVVVGSNPEILSQVYRKALDNYPNEPFVEDFFLRCVLKLNGDFLKIEDIAGRVKRNKLLGLSKDIKIDFQLLNMRKFGIENKDKYSEDLALLSLRDVFLWYSSLLFLDYQRFNFSAPTIVDDTHKKINHFPKNNNFYDGVGHLVINTKDYSIVERSDKINDAMIDKIPWNKKLWVKFRTSYYSLKEKCESSSNGKYFIASACLTQQVEVHNKAQKNLYDIEYQLVITRPFSLISTFKPNVNAKAELFKLNIPYNKDFWEKQNQLPLTDQMQAFIKNAHNQKGYRIISNF
;
A
#
# COMPACT_ATOMS: atom_id res chain seq x y z
N MET A 1 29.95 53.37 -34.51
CA MET A 1 29.21 52.11 -34.48
C MET A 1 29.60 51.32 -33.22
N LYS A 2 28.75 51.27 -32.22
CA LYS A 2 28.97 50.50 -30.98
C LYS A 2 28.20 49.20 -31.10
N THR A 3 28.91 48.08 -31.23
CA THR A 3 28.33 46.76 -31.33
C THR A 3 27.99 46.29 -29.92
N PHE A 4 26.69 46.09 -29.63
CA PHE A 4 26.19 45.53 -28.38
C PHE A 4 26.14 44.00 -28.53
N ALA A 5 27.03 43.30 -27.84
CA ALA A 5 26.97 41.83 -27.77
C ALA A 5 25.93 41.40 -26.74
N LEU A 6 24.82 40.84 -27.20
CA LEU A 6 23.76 40.28 -26.37
C LEU A 6 24.18 38.86 -25.94
N PHE A 7 24.61 38.70 -24.70
CA PHE A 7 24.83 37.36 -24.09
C PHE A 7 23.48 36.73 -23.75
N LEU A 8 23.03 35.78 -24.55
CA LEU A 8 21.92 34.88 -24.25
C LEU A 8 22.37 33.88 -23.17
N LEU A 9 22.03 34.19 -21.91
CA LEU A 9 22.04 33.19 -20.82
C LEU A 9 20.90 32.21 -21.05
N THR A 10 21.18 31.07 -21.66
CA THR A 10 20.28 29.93 -21.67
C THR A 10 20.25 29.31 -20.28
N PRO A 11 19.12 29.30 -19.57
CA PRO A 11 19.03 28.54 -18.33
C PRO A 11 19.13 27.03 -18.69
N PHE A 12 20.20 26.40 -18.26
CA PHE A 12 20.27 24.94 -18.24
C PHE A 12 19.18 24.42 -17.28
N LEU A 13 18.01 24.11 -17.79
CA LEU A 13 17.03 23.28 -17.13
C LEU A 13 17.64 21.88 -17.01
N TYR A 14 18.34 21.61 -15.91
CA TYR A 14 18.62 20.24 -15.52
C TYR A 14 17.28 19.56 -15.25
N ALA A 15 16.75 18.84 -16.22
CA ALA A 15 15.75 17.84 -15.98
C ALA A 15 16.40 16.81 -15.02
N GLN A 16 16.03 16.83 -13.74
CA GLN A 16 16.47 15.82 -12.79
C GLN A 16 15.94 14.48 -13.29
N GLN A 17 16.84 13.70 -13.88
CA GLN A 17 16.53 12.36 -14.32
C GLN A 17 16.26 11.51 -13.06
N LEU A 18 15.09 10.93 -12.98
CA LEU A 18 14.68 10.07 -11.86
C LEU A 18 15.62 8.87 -11.79
N THR A 19 16.47 8.84 -10.79
CA THR A 19 17.43 7.73 -10.63
C THR A 19 16.77 6.62 -9.79
N LYS A 20 16.73 5.41 -10.33
CA LYS A 20 16.32 4.21 -9.58
C LYS A 20 17.36 3.94 -8.51
N LYS A 21 16.93 3.89 -7.25
CA LYS A 21 17.76 3.59 -6.09
C LYS A 21 17.32 2.27 -5.44
N TYR A 22 18.22 1.69 -4.67
CA TYR A 22 18.08 0.38 -4.09
C TYR A 22 18.42 0.42 -2.60
N ILE A 23 17.57 -0.13 -1.74
CA ILE A 23 17.79 -0.19 -0.29
C ILE A 23 17.96 -1.64 0.14
N VAL A 24 19.02 -1.89 0.89
CA VAL A 24 19.38 -3.21 1.42
C VAL A 24 19.67 -3.14 2.91
N ASP A 25 19.51 -4.27 3.58
CA ASP A 25 19.96 -4.50 4.95
C ASP A 25 21.47 -4.36 5.04
N GLY A 26 21.95 -3.54 5.97
CA GLY A 26 23.39 -3.25 6.15
C GLY A 26 24.21 -4.47 6.56
N GLN A 27 23.59 -5.48 7.19
CA GLN A 27 24.25 -6.70 7.64
C GLN A 27 24.11 -7.84 6.62
N THR A 28 22.87 -8.19 6.26
CA THR A 28 22.56 -9.35 5.41
C THR A 28 22.70 -9.07 3.92
N LYS A 29 22.74 -7.80 3.52
CA LYS A 29 22.75 -7.33 2.12
C LYS A 29 21.50 -7.73 1.32
N GLN A 30 20.45 -8.20 2.00
CA GLN A 30 19.19 -8.54 1.36
C GLN A 30 18.36 -7.27 1.06
N PRO A 31 17.55 -7.26 -0.02
CA PRO A 31 16.65 -6.16 -0.34
C PRO A 31 15.69 -5.90 0.80
N LEU A 32 15.43 -4.61 1.07
CA LEU A 32 14.44 -4.18 2.05
C LEU A 32 13.20 -3.62 1.33
N SER A 33 12.11 -4.36 1.42
CA SER A 33 10.79 -3.93 0.92
C SER A 33 10.07 -3.03 1.92
N SER A 34 9.14 -2.21 1.39
CA SER A 34 8.25 -1.37 2.20
C SER A 34 9.01 -0.42 3.14
N VAL A 35 10.25 -0.04 2.78
CA VAL A 35 10.96 1.07 3.42
C VAL A 35 10.25 2.36 3.02
N ILE A 36 9.94 3.20 3.99
CA ILE A 36 9.30 4.50 3.75
C ILE A 36 10.37 5.53 3.43
N ILE A 37 10.22 6.20 2.30
CA ILE A 37 11.03 7.32 1.85
C ILE A 37 10.13 8.54 1.77
N HIS A 38 10.46 9.60 2.50
CA HIS A 38 9.65 10.82 2.48
C HIS A 38 10.47 12.08 2.71
N ASP A 39 9.93 13.19 2.24
CA ASP A 39 10.30 14.53 2.65
C ASP A 39 9.11 15.19 3.39
N ILE A 40 9.06 16.52 3.43
CA ILE A 40 7.99 17.27 4.09
C ILE A 40 6.62 17.11 3.40
N HIS A 41 6.59 16.78 2.10
CA HIS A 41 5.37 16.74 1.30
C HIS A 41 5.10 15.40 0.64
N ASN A 42 6.14 14.71 0.22
CA ASN A 42 6.06 13.55 -0.66
C ASN A 42 6.46 12.27 0.06
N TYR A 43 5.80 11.17 -0.29
CA TYR A 43 6.04 9.84 0.25
C TYR A 43 6.13 8.82 -0.88
N THR A 44 7.00 7.83 -0.71
CA THR A 44 7.08 6.61 -1.54
C THR A 44 7.58 5.44 -0.70
N LEU A 45 7.66 4.27 -1.31
CA LEU A 45 8.17 3.05 -0.69
C LEU A 45 9.18 2.35 -1.60
N THR A 46 10.00 1.48 -1.02
CA THR A 46 10.66 0.44 -1.80
C THR A 46 9.67 -0.66 -2.19
N ASN A 47 9.80 -1.18 -3.42
CA ASN A 47 9.10 -2.39 -3.84
C ASN A 47 9.71 -3.66 -3.19
N GLU A 48 9.23 -4.85 -3.56
CA GLU A 48 9.71 -6.13 -3.02
C GLU A 48 11.19 -6.39 -3.31
N ASP A 49 11.73 -5.86 -4.41
CA ASP A 49 13.14 -5.98 -4.79
C ASP A 49 14.02 -4.89 -4.12
N GLY A 50 13.47 -4.04 -3.25
CA GLY A 50 14.18 -2.95 -2.57
C GLY A 50 14.35 -1.69 -3.40
N TYR A 51 13.75 -1.58 -4.59
CA TYR A 51 13.88 -0.40 -5.46
C TYR A 51 12.86 0.68 -5.13
N PHE A 52 13.27 1.94 -5.32
CA PHE A 52 12.37 3.10 -5.26
C PHE A 52 12.78 4.19 -6.26
N PHE A 53 11.83 5.07 -6.56
CA PHE A 53 12.04 6.37 -7.19
C PHE A 53 11.55 7.44 -6.24
N PHE A 54 12.26 8.57 -6.15
CA PHE A 54 11.83 9.67 -5.31
C PHE A 54 12.15 11.04 -5.91
N HIS A 55 11.11 11.84 -6.08
CA HIS A 55 11.21 13.27 -6.39
C HIS A 55 11.13 14.05 -5.07
N ALA A 56 12.25 14.51 -4.61
CA ALA A 56 12.30 15.35 -3.42
C ALA A 56 11.78 16.76 -3.73
N SER A 57 10.96 17.29 -2.83
CA SER A 57 10.51 18.70 -2.83
C SER A 57 11.00 19.48 -1.60
N GLY A 58 11.70 18.84 -0.70
CA GLY A 58 12.26 19.40 0.52
C GLY A 58 13.77 19.19 0.63
N ASP A 59 14.39 19.81 1.61
CA ASP A 59 15.85 19.79 1.80
C ASP A 59 16.36 18.53 2.49
N THR A 60 15.46 17.76 3.09
CA THR A 60 15.79 16.53 3.84
C THR A 60 14.88 15.39 3.42
N ILE A 61 15.50 14.28 3.04
CA ILE A 61 14.83 13.01 2.76
C ILE A 61 15.05 12.10 3.96
N THR A 62 13.97 11.59 4.50
CA THR A 62 13.97 10.61 5.59
C THR A 62 13.67 9.22 5.02
N ILE A 63 14.52 8.27 5.34
CA ILE A 63 14.41 6.86 4.94
C ILE A 63 14.29 6.03 6.22
N LYS A 64 13.20 5.30 6.40
CA LYS A 64 12.92 4.59 7.64
C LYS A 64 12.17 3.27 7.44
N LEU A 65 12.50 2.33 8.30
CA LEU A 65 11.83 1.05 8.44
C LEU A 65 11.83 0.68 9.93
N LEU A 66 10.72 0.15 10.43
CA LEU A 66 10.65 -0.32 11.81
C LEU A 66 11.71 -1.41 12.04
N GLY A 67 12.44 -1.33 13.15
CA GLY A 67 13.57 -2.22 13.45
C GLY A 67 14.91 -1.80 12.83
N TYR A 68 14.97 -0.66 12.14
CA TYR A 68 16.18 -0.10 11.54
C TYR A 68 16.46 1.32 12.02
N LYS A 69 17.74 1.72 11.96
CA LYS A 69 18.12 3.12 12.19
C LYS A 69 17.60 3.99 11.06
N THR A 70 16.96 5.11 11.41
CA THR A 70 16.50 6.09 10.43
C THR A 70 17.69 6.77 9.74
N LEU A 71 17.70 6.78 8.41
CA LEU A 71 18.67 7.50 7.60
C LEU A 71 18.07 8.83 7.14
N LYS A 72 18.79 9.93 7.34
CA LYS A 72 18.43 11.27 6.81
C LYS A 72 19.52 11.74 5.87
N ILE A 73 19.15 12.14 4.66
CA ILE A 73 20.06 12.61 3.62
C ILE A 73 19.45 13.80 2.90
N THR A 74 20.28 14.59 2.21
CA THR A 74 19.79 15.64 1.32
C THR A 74 19.51 15.10 -0.08
N PRO A 75 18.74 15.81 -0.94
CA PRO A 75 18.57 15.43 -2.35
C PRO A 75 19.89 15.31 -3.10
N GLU A 76 20.86 16.18 -2.82
CA GLU A 76 22.20 16.14 -3.43
C GLU A 76 22.96 14.88 -3.00
N GLN A 77 22.87 14.50 -1.73
CA GLN A 77 23.45 13.25 -1.24
C GLN A 77 22.80 12.06 -1.92
N LEU A 78 21.45 11.99 -1.99
CA LEU A 78 20.75 10.92 -2.69
C LEU A 78 21.23 10.79 -4.14
N ASN A 79 21.45 11.90 -4.84
CA ASN A 79 21.89 11.88 -6.24
C ASN A 79 23.36 11.48 -6.40
N ARG A 80 24.23 11.82 -5.43
CA ARG A 80 25.67 11.50 -5.44
C ARG A 80 25.98 10.09 -4.95
N GLU A 81 25.15 9.57 -4.03
CA GLU A 81 25.32 8.23 -3.49
C GLU A 81 25.26 7.17 -4.61
N LYS A 82 26.00 6.08 -4.40
CA LYS A 82 25.84 4.88 -5.23
C LYS A 82 24.39 4.47 -5.27
N ASP A 83 23.99 3.73 -6.30
CA ASP A 83 22.59 3.33 -6.49
C ASP A 83 22.03 2.50 -5.31
N THR A 84 22.89 2.03 -4.41
CA THR A 84 22.54 1.22 -3.24
C THR A 84 22.75 1.98 -1.93
N LEU A 85 21.68 2.10 -1.15
CA LEU A 85 21.67 2.62 0.21
C LEU A 85 21.57 1.46 1.22
N PHE A 86 22.23 1.61 2.36
CA PHE A 86 22.23 0.61 3.43
C PHE A 86 21.47 1.12 4.64
N LEU A 87 20.55 0.31 5.18
CA LEU A 87 19.96 0.56 6.49
C LEU A 87 20.53 -0.41 7.51
N ASP A 88 21.01 0.12 8.63
CA ASP A 88 21.51 -0.67 9.74
C ASP A 88 20.35 -1.12 10.63
N PRO A 89 20.26 -2.42 10.99
CA PRO A 89 19.32 -2.87 11.99
C PRO A 89 19.53 -2.14 13.33
N LYS A 90 18.44 -1.81 14.00
CA LYS A 90 18.47 -1.32 15.37
C LYS A 90 18.44 -2.52 16.30
N PRO A 91 19.41 -2.69 17.21
CA PRO A 91 19.37 -3.77 18.20
C PRO A 91 18.07 -3.69 19.01
N ILE A 92 17.34 -4.79 19.11
CA ILE A 92 16.15 -4.91 19.96
C ILE A 92 16.57 -5.68 21.20
N GLU A 93 16.49 -5.07 22.37
CA GLU A 93 16.59 -5.81 23.63
C GLU A 93 15.31 -6.65 23.79
N LEU A 94 15.49 -7.96 23.78
CA LEU A 94 14.39 -8.90 24.03
C LEU A 94 13.97 -8.78 25.51
N SER A 95 12.79 -8.19 25.74
CA SER A 95 12.17 -8.23 27.05
C SER A 95 11.30 -9.49 27.19
N GLU A 96 11.21 -9.97 28.43
CA GLU A 96 10.43 -11.13 28.81
C GLU A 96 8.95 -10.95 28.39
N VAL A 97 8.38 -11.97 27.73
CA VAL A 97 6.99 -11.97 27.30
C VAL A 97 6.10 -12.24 28.51
N VAL A 98 5.55 -11.22 29.11
CA VAL A 98 4.52 -11.37 30.15
C VAL A 98 3.19 -11.72 29.49
N VAL A 99 2.68 -12.90 29.76
CA VAL A 99 1.35 -13.32 29.31
C VAL A 99 0.29 -12.63 30.18
N GLY A 100 -0.44 -11.70 29.63
CA GLY A 100 -1.56 -11.01 30.29
C GLY A 100 -2.30 -10.10 29.33
N SER A 101 -3.62 -10.03 29.41
CA SER A 101 -4.39 -9.05 28.64
C SER A 101 -4.13 -7.65 29.20
N ASN A 102 -3.74 -6.70 28.36
CA ASN A 102 -3.64 -5.29 28.78
C ASN A 102 -4.62 -4.41 28.01
N PRO A 103 -5.87 -4.31 28.47
CA PRO A 103 -6.88 -3.45 27.88
C PRO A 103 -6.53 -1.96 27.97
N GLU A 104 -5.66 -1.57 28.89
CA GLU A 104 -5.38 -0.16 29.19
C GLU A 104 -4.74 0.57 28.01
N ILE A 105 -3.70 0.01 27.39
CA ILE A 105 -3.05 0.65 26.23
C ILE A 105 -4.01 0.80 25.06
N LEU A 106 -4.89 -0.18 24.81
CA LEU A 106 -5.92 -0.09 23.78
C LEU A 106 -7.00 0.93 24.13
N SER A 107 -7.35 1.07 25.40
CA SER A 107 -8.24 2.15 25.87
C SER A 107 -7.65 3.53 25.59
N GLN A 108 -6.33 3.70 25.70
CA GLN A 108 -5.64 4.93 25.29
C GLN A 108 -5.68 5.13 23.77
N VAL A 109 -5.45 4.07 22.97
CA VAL A 109 -5.60 4.13 21.50
C VAL A 109 -6.98 4.66 21.12
N TYR A 110 -8.05 4.14 21.72
CA TYR A 110 -9.42 4.63 21.48
C TYR A 110 -9.61 6.09 21.88
N ARG A 111 -9.17 6.45 23.08
CA ARG A 111 -9.32 7.83 23.59
C ARG A 111 -8.57 8.84 22.72
N LYS A 112 -7.40 8.46 22.19
CA LYS A 112 -6.55 9.32 21.37
C LYS A 112 -6.85 9.24 19.87
N ALA A 113 -7.77 8.37 19.44
CA ALA A 113 -8.04 8.19 18.02
C ALA A 113 -8.47 9.50 17.32
N LEU A 114 -9.34 10.31 17.92
CA LEU A 114 -9.78 11.59 17.35
C LEU A 114 -8.67 12.66 17.33
N ASP A 115 -7.76 12.59 18.33
CA ASP A 115 -6.60 13.49 18.37
C ASP A 115 -5.56 13.09 17.31
N ASN A 116 -5.34 11.78 17.13
CA ASN A 116 -4.28 11.26 16.28
C ASN A 116 -4.67 11.19 14.79
N TYR A 117 -5.93 10.86 14.46
CA TYR A 117 -6.35 10.61 13.09
C TYR A 117 -7.33 11.68 12.60
N PRO A 118 -7.38 11.95 11.27
CA PRO A 118 -8.34 12.88 10.70
C PRO A 118 -9.77 12.42 10.94
N ASN A 119 -10.58 13.32 11.52
CA ASN A 119 -12.01 13.16 11.76
C ASN A 119 -12.84 14.25 11.06
N GLU A 120 -12.19 15.07 10.25
CA GLU A 120 -12.76 16.09 9.38
C GLU A 120 -12.44 15.78 7.92
N PRO A 121 -13.19 16.31 6.96
CA PRO A 121 -12.95 16.05 5.54
C PRO A 121 -11.54 16.45 5.09
N PHE A 122 -10.86 15.54 4.40
CA PHE A 122 -9.51 15.75 3.87
C PHE A 122 -9.33 15.08 2.51
N VAL A 123 -8.27 15.48 1.80
CA VAL A 123 -7.88 14.92 0.49
C VAL A 123 -6.45 14.43 0.56
N GLU A 124 -6.18 13.30 -0.07
CA GLU A 124 -4.85 12.71 -0.19
C GLU A 124 -4.57 12.34 -1.65
N ASP A 125 -3.34 12.53 -2.10
CA ASP A 125 -2.88 11.95 -3.37
C ASP A 125 -2.41 10.52 -3.12
N PHE A 126 -2.77 9.60 -4.00
CA PHE A 126 -2.44 8.20 -3.85
C PHE A 126 -1.92 7.55 -5.14
N PHE A 127 -1.12 6.51 -4.94
CA PHE A 127 -0.77 5.50 -5.91
C PHE A 127 -1.36 4.16 -5.44
N LEU A 128 -2.02 3.43 -6.33
CA LEU A 128 -2.55 2.10 -6.06
C LEU A 128 -2.11 1.15 -7.16
N ARG A 129 -1.38 0.09 -6.79
CA ARG A 129 -1.06 -1.04 -7.68
C ARG A 129 -2.00 -2.19 -7.42
N CYS A 130 -2.59 -2.72 -8.48
CA CYS A 130 -3.41 -3.93 -8.43
C CYS A 130 -2.74 -5.00 -9.29
N VAL A 131 -2.52 -6.17 -8.71
CA VAL A 131 -1.93 -7.33 -9.38
C VAL A 131 -2.90 -8.49 -9.31
N LEU A 132 -3.11 -9.15 -10.45
CA LEU A 132 -3.89 -10.38 -10.55
C LEU A 132 -3.00 -11.49 -11.13
N LYS A 133 -2.91 -12.61 -10.41
CA LYS A 133 -2.24 -13.83 -10.87
C LYS A 133 -3.26 -14.97 -10.95
N LEU A 134 -3.00 -15.91 -11.82
CA LEU A 134 -3.74 -17.16 -11.96
C LEU A 134 -2.78 -18.33 -11.82
N ASN A 135 -2.99 -19.18 -10.82
CA ASN A 135 -2.13 -20.34 -10.53
C ASN A 135 -0.63 -19.96 -10.41
N GLY A 136 -0.35 -18.76 -9.88
CA GLY A 136 0.99 -18.21 -9.70
C GLY A 136 1.50 -17.32 -10.85
N ASP A 137 0.91 -17.40 -12.05
CA ASP A 137 1.32 -16.62 -13.22
C ASP A 137 0.60 -15.27 -13.29
N PHE A 138 1.32 -14.21 -13.64
CA PHE A 138 0.72 -12.88 -13.82
C PHE A 138 -0.32 -12.88 -14.94
N LEU A 139 -1.49 -12.29 -14.64
CA LEU A 139 -2.54 -12.00 -15.63
C LEU A 139 -2.68 -10.51 -15.91
N LYS A 140 -2.71 -9.68 -14.85
CA LYS A 140 -2.94 -8.23 -14.98
C LYS A 140 -2.12 -7.48 -13.95
N ILE A 141 -1.63 -6.32 -14.35
CA ILE A 141 -0.99 -5.31 -13.50
C ILE A 141 -1.63 -3.99 -13.87
N GLU A 142 -2.15 -3.29 -12.86
CA GLU A 142 -2.75 -1.97 -13.03
C GLU A 142 -2.21 -1.02 -11.97
N ASP A 143 -1.68 0.12 -12.42
CA ASP A 143 -1.26 1.22 -11.56
C ASP A 143 -2.21 2.40 -11.77
N ILE A 144 -2.74 2.91 -10.67
CA ILE A 144 -3.71 3.99 -10.62
C ILE A 144 -3.11 5.11 -9.77
N ALA A 145 -3.04 6.31 -10.32
CA ALA A 145 -2.71 7.51 -9.57
C ALA A 145 -3.94 8.43 -9.50
N GLY A 146 -4.22 8.95 -8.33
CA GLY A 146 -5.40 9.75 -8.11
C GLY A 146 -5.40 10.48 -6.79
N ARG A 147 -6.55 11.06 -6.50
CA ARG A 147 -6.89 11.73 -5.25
C ARG A 147 -8.08 11.05 -4.62
N VAL A 148 -8.04 10.93 -3.30
CA VAL A 148 -9.16 10.44 -2.52
C VAL A 148 -9.60 11.52 -1.54
N LYS A 149 -10.92 11.80 -1.50
CA LYS A 149 -11.54 12.63 -0.48
C LYS A 149 -12.30 11.75 0.49
N ARG A 150 -12.01 11.90 1.76
CA ARG A 150 -12.68 11.17 2.85
C ARG A 150 -13.20 12.14 3.89
N ASN A 151 -14.33 11.80 4.54
CA ASN A 151 -14.85 12.58 5.67
C ASN A 151 -14.11 12.28 6.98
N LYS A 152 -13.51 11.11 7.12
CA LYS A 152 -12.67 10.66 8.25
C LYS A 152 -11.81 9.49 7.80
N LEU A 153 -10.70 9.25 8.51
CA LEU A 153 -9.78 8.15 8.18
C LEU A 153 -10.29 6.81 8.66
N LEU A 154 -10.64 6.72 9.94
CA LEU A 154 -10.97 5.47 10.61
C LEU A 154 -12.45 5.43 11.01
N GLY A 155 -13.08 4.26 10.95
CA GLY A 155 -14.46 4.09 11.37
C GLY A 155 -15.13 2.81 10.89
N LEU A 156 -16.43 2.73 11.08
CA LEU A 156 -17.24 1.68 10.47
C LEU A 156 -17.49 2.02 9.00
N SER A 157 -17.50 1.01 8.14
CA SER A 157 -17.65 1.18 6.67
C SER A 157 -18.86 2.01 6.26
N LYS A 158 -19.97 1.93 7.00
CA LYS A 158 -21.21 2.69 6.74
C LYS A 158 -21.06 4.20 6.98
N ASP A 159 -20.10 4.60 7.83
CA ASP A 159 -19.92 6.00 8.26
C ASP A 159 -18.84 6.72 7.46
N ILE A 160 -18.05 5.98 6.67
CA ILE A 160 -16.97 6.53 5.85
C ILE A 160 -17.50 6.87 4.47
N LYS A 161 -17.45 8.15 4.11
CA LYS A 161 -17.75 8.66 2.76
C LYS A 161 -16.43 8.82 2.02
N ILE A 162 -16.37 8.26 0.81
CA ILE A 162 -15.17 8.24 -0.02
C ILE A 162 -15.55 8.62 -1.45
N ASP A 163 -14.85 9.62 -1.99
CA ASP A 163 -14.94 10.02 -3.39
C ASP A 163 -13.54 10.00 -4.03
N PHE A 164 -13.47 9.71 -5.33
CA PHE A 164 -12.22 9.60 -6.07
C PHE A 164 -12.15 10.52 -7.26
N GLN A 165 -10.99 11.13 -7.45
CA GLN A 165 -10.58 11.81 -8.67
C GLN A 165 -9.35 11.08 -9.22
N LEU A 166 -9.53 10.23 -10.23
CA LEU A 166 -8.43 9.54 -10.87
C LEU A 166 -7.75 10.45 -11.88
N LEU A 167 -6.42 10.53 -11.81
CA LEU A 167 -5.59 11.41 -12.62
C LEU A 167 -4.98 10.67 -13.80
N ASN A 168 -4.52 9.46 -13.57
CA ASN A 168 -3.90 8.65 -14.60
C ASN A 168 -3.98 7.16 -14.25
N MET A 169 -3.88 6.31 -15.27
CA MET A 169 -3.84 4.87 -15.13
C MET A 169 -2.92 4.26 -16.17
N ARG A 170 -2.14 3.28 -15.77
CA ARG A 170 -1.47 2.37 -16.71
C ARG A 170 -1.86 0.95 -16.38
N LYS A 171 -2.14 0.17 -17.40
CA LYS A 171 -2.54 -1.22 -17.25
C LYS A 171 -1.89 -2.09 -18.31
N PHE A 172 -1.48 -3.27 -17.87
CA PHE A 172 -0.97 -4.32 -18.72
C PHE A 172 -1.56 -5.65 -18.29
N GLY A 173 -1.96 -6.45 -19.25
CA GLY A 173 -2.50 -7.76 -18.96
C GLY A 173 -2.59 -8.65 -20.18
N ILE A 174 -2.89 -9.91 -19.93
CA ILE A 174 -3.22 -10.92 -20.92
C ILE A 174 -4.63 -11.43 -20.65
N GLU A 175 -5.42 -11.59 -21.69
CA GLU A 175 -6.73 -12.24 -21.63
C GLU A 175 -6.64 -13.60 -22.30
N ASN A 176 -7.06 -14.63 -21.58
CA ASN A 176 -7.31 -15.92 -22.21
C ASN A 176 -8.56 -15.79 -23.10
N LYS A 177 -8.54 -16.37 -24.29
CA LYS A 177 -9.68 -16.38 -25.21
C LYS A 177 -10.85 -17.21 -24.66
N ASP A 178 -10.62 -18.03 -23.64
CA ASP A 178 -11.67 -18.79 -22.97
C ASP A 178 -12.40 -17.91 -21.96
N LYS A 179 -13.65 -17.62 -22.23
CA LYS A 179 -14.58 -16.70 -21.52
C LYS A 179 -14.77 -16.88 -20.01
N TYR A 180 -14.12 -17.86 -19.39
CA TYR A 180 -14.40 -18.22 -17.97
C TYR A 180 -13.63 -17.38 -16.94
N SER A 181 -12.66 -16.55 -17.34
CA SER A 181 -11.92 -15.66 -16.42
C SER A 181 -12.63 -14.35 -16.10
N GLU A 182 -13.74 -14.04 -16.78
CA GLU A 182 -14.43 -12.74 -16.67
C GLU A 182 -15.40 -12.62 -15.47
N ASP A 183 -15.69 -13.73 -14.76
CA ASP A 183 -16.72 -13.76 -13.71
C ASP A 183 -16.22 -13.60 -12.28
N LEU A 184 -14.93 -13.35 -12.08
CA LEU A 184 -14.37 -13.08 -10.77
C LEU A 184 -14.75 -11.65 -10.34
N ALA A 185 -15.62 -11.52 -9.33
CA ALA A 185 -15.95 -10.23 -8.74
C ALA A 185 -14.78 -9.74 -7.89
N LEU A 186 -14.01 -8.80 -8.42
CA LEU A 186 -12.90 -8.17 -7.75
C LEU A 186 -13.36 -6.94 -6.96
N LEU A 187 -12.55 -6.49 -6.00
CA LEU A 187 -12.89 -5.34 -5.16
C LEU A 187 -13.02 -4.06 -5.99
N SER A 188 -13.91 -3.18 -5.55
CA SER A 188 -13.98 -1.81 -6.05
C SER A 188 -12.96 -0.92 -5.36
N LEU A 189 -12.70 0.26 -5.92
CA LEU A 189 -11.88 1.30 -5.26
C LEU A 189 -12.36 1.55 -3.82
N ARG A 190 -13.67 1.72 -3.64
CA ARG A 190 -14.26 1.95 -2.33
C ARG A 190 -13.98 0.81 -1.36
N ASP A 191 -14.14 -0.44 -1.80
CA ASP A 191 -13.96 -1.59 -0.93
C ASP A 191 -12.51 -1.73 -0.47
N VAL A 192 -11.52 -1.53 -1.35
CA VAL A 192 -10.09 -1.54 -1.00
C VAL A 192 -9.79 -0.48 0.06
N PHE A 193 -10.24 0.76 -0.13
CA PHE A 193 -10.00 1.84 0.85
C PHE A 193 -10.77 1.64 2.17
N LEU A 194 -11.92 0.98 2.15
CA LEU A 194 -12.65 0.62 3.38
C LEU A 194 -11.95 -0.48 4.17
N TRP A 195 -11.29 -1.44 3.51
CA TRP A 195 -10.45 -2.43 4.19
C TRP A 195 -9.37 -1.75 5.02
N TYR A 196 -8.73 -0.71 4.47
CA TYR A 196 -7.68 0.05 5.15
C TYR A 196 -8.19 0.96 6.27
N SER A 197 -9.47 1.32 6.26
CA SER A 197 -10.06 2.24 7.24
C SER A 197 -10.81 1.55 8.38
N SER A 198 -10.84 0.22 8.42
CA SER A 198 -11.65 -0.54 9.39
C SER A 198 -11.02 -0.56 10.79
N LEU A 199 -11.84 -0.32 11.82
CA LEU A 199 -11.47 -0.46 13.24
C LEU A 199 -12.02 -1.73 13.89
N LEU A 200 -12.63 -2.63 13.12
CA LEU A 200 -13.28 -3.84 13.68
C LEU A 200 -12.32 -4.75 14.46
N PHE A 201 -11.01 -4.71 14.11
CA PHE A 201 -9.96 -5.46 14.80
C PHE A 201 -9.70 -4.96 16.24
N LEU A 202 -10.20 -3.79 16.62
CA LEU A 202 -10.11 -3.27 18.00
C LEU A 202 -11.31 -3.66 18.86
N ASP A 203 -12.27 -4.42 18.35
CA ASP A 203 -13.48 -4.80 19.06
C ASP A 203 -13.19 -5.85 20.14
N TYR A 204 -13.22 -5.45 21.41
CA TYR A 204 -13.05 -6.32 22.56
C TYR A 204 -14.10 -7.43 22.70
N GLN A 205 -15.24 -7.29 22.09
CA GLN A 205 -16.26 -8.35 22.06
C GLN A 205 -15.86 -9.48 21.11
N ARG A 206 -15.13 -9.17 20.06
CA ARG A 206 -14.71 -10.10 19.02
C ARG A 206 -13.33 -10.68 19.25
N PHE A 207 -12.40 -9.92 19.84
CA PHE A 207 -11.00 -10.29 19.94
C PHE A 207 -10.48 -10.37 21.38
N ASN A 208 -9.56 -11.29 21.61
CA ASN A 208 -8.63 -11.30 22.72
C ASN A 208 -7.32 -10.63 22.28
N PHE A 209 -6.59 -10.07 23.23
CA PHE A 209 -5.33 -9.38 22.98
C PHE A 209 -4.24 -9.96 23.89
N SER A 210 -3.00 -10.07 23.36
CA SER A 210 -1.84 -10.45 24.16
C SER A 210 -1.40 -9.29 25.07
N ALA A 211 -0.52 -9.60 26.03
CA ALA A 211 0.28 -8.57 26.68
C ALA A 211 1.14 -7.82 25.62
N PRO A 212 1.42 -6.53 25.83
CA PRO A 212 2.29 -5.76 24.97
C PRO A 212 3.73 -6.27 25.06
N THR A 213 4.39 -6.45 23.91
CA THR A 213 5.83 -6.71 23.82
C THR A 213 6.57 -5.46 23.32
N ILE A 214 7.76 -5.22 23.80
CA ILE A 214 8.58 -4.08 23.39
C ILE A 214 9.10 -4.32 21.98
N VAL A 215 8.94 -3.35 21.09
CA VAL A 215 9.54 -3.34 19.74
C VAL A 215 10.80 -2.46 19.75
N ASP A 216 10.69 -1.27 20.37
CA ASP A 216 11.79 -0.34 20.62
C ASP A 216 11.41 0.62 21.77
N ASP A 217 12.23 1.65 22.04
CA ASP A 217 12.04 2.62 23.14
C ASP A 217 10.67 3.32 23.14
N THR A 218 10.00 3.35 21.99
CA THR A 218 8.77 4.12 21.78
C THR A 218 7.61 3.30 21.23
N HIS A 219 7.83 2.02 20.90
CA HIS A 219 6.82 1.19 20.28
C HIS A 219 6.61 -0.12 21.03
N LYS A 220 5.33 -0.49 21.15
CA LYS A 220 4.91 -1.78 21.71
C LYS A 220 4.02 -2.50 20.71
N LYS A 221 4.19 -3.82 20.62
CA LYS A 221 3.40 -4.71 19.78
C LYS A 221 2.38 -5.47 20.63
N ILE A 222 1.15 -5.57 20.15
CA ILE A 222 0.06 -6.34 20.76
C ILE A 222 -0.53 -7.24 19.68
N ASN A 223 -0.61 -8.53 19.96
CA ASN A 223 -1.29 -9.46 19.06
C ASN A 223 -2.79 -9.52 19.37
N HIS A 224 -3.62 -9.76 18.36
CA HIS A 224 -5.05 -9.98 18.50
C HIS A 224 -5.45 -11.35 17.93
N PHE A 225 -6.43 -11.98 18.58
CA PHE A 225 -6.93 -13.30 18.25
C PHE A 225 -8.45 -13.31 18.36
N PRO A 226 -9.21 -13.90 17.42
CA PRO A 226 -10.65 -13.96 17.50
C PRO A 226 -11.10 -14.78 18.73
N LYS A 227 -12.13 -14.30 19.44
CA LYS A 227 -12.76 -15.04 20.56
C LYS A 227 -13.61 -16.19 20.08
N ASN A 228 -14.22 -16.02 18.93
CA ASN A 228 -15.15 -16.98 18.33
C ASN A 228 -14.54 -17.60 17.09
N ASN A 229 -15.02 -18.77 16.72
CA ASN A 229 -14.64 -19.47 15.49
C ASN A 229 -15.32 -18.84 14.25
N ASN A 230 -15.27 -17.52 14.13
CA ASN A 230 -15.73 -16.83 12.94
C ASN A 230 -14.58 -16.80 11.91
N PHE A 231 -14.81 -17.40 10.74
CA PHE A 231 -13.78 -17.47 9.69
C PHE A 231 -13.43 -16.10 9.06
N TYR A 232 -14.23 -15.07 9.29
CA TYR A 232 -13.95 -13.70 8.84
C TYR A 232 -13.12 -12.89 9.86
N ASP A 233 -12.95 -13.38 11.09
CA ASP A 233 -12.13 -12.71 12.09
C ASP A 233 -10.70 -13.21 11.99
N GLY A 234 -9.79 -12.29 11.64
CA GLY A 234 -8.39 -12.60 11.43
C GLY A 234 -7.57 -12.68 12.72
N VAL A 235 -6.33 -13.11 12.57
CA VAL A 235 -5.28 -13.03 13.58
C VAL A 235 -4.23 -12.04 13.12
N GLY A 236 -3.65 -11.29 14.06
CA GLY A 236 -2.66 -10.30 13.67
C GLY A 236 -2.05 -9.55 14.83
N HIS A 237 -1.53 -8.36 14.54
CA HIS A 237 -0.93 -7.51 15.55
C HIS A 237 -1.07 -6.03 15.23
N LEU A 238 -0.90 -5.23 16.26
CA LEU A 238 -0.78 -3.78 16.22
C LEU A 238 0.57 -3.40 16.79
N VAL A 239 1.24 -2.42 16.19
CA VAL A 239 2.36 -1.71 16.78
C VAL A 239 1.88 -0.32 17.15
N ILE A 240 2.03 0.03 18.43
CA ILE A 240 1.50 1.24 19.05
C ILE A 240 2.65 2.09 19.53
N ASN A 241 2.66 3.37 19.16
CA ASN A 241 3.56 4.37 19.70
C ASN A 241 3.13 4.69 21.14
N THR A 242 4.04 4.53 22.10
CA THR A 242 3.75 4.73 23.53
C THR A 242 3.66 6.18 23.97
N LYS A 243 4.11 7.14 23.13
CA LYS A 243 4.08 8.58 23.43
C LYS A 243 2.70 9.19 23.21
N ASP A 244 2.03 8.79 22.14
CA ASP A 244 0.75 9.37 21.72
C ASP A 244 -0.35 8.33 21.51
N TYR A 245 -0.04 7.04 21.67
CA TYR A 245 -0.95 5.90 21.48
C TYR A 245 -1.51 5.76 20.07
N SER A 246 -0.80 6.27 19.06
CA SER A 246 -1.13 6.02 17.66
C SER A 246 -0.74 4.59 17.25
N ILE A 247 -1.49 4.01 16.33
CA ILE A 247 -1.14 2.76 15.66
C ILE A 247 -0.21 3.13 14.50
N VAL A 248 1.03 2.65 14.53
CA VAL A 248 2.02 2.88 13.47
C VAL A 248 2.12 1.72 12.48
N GLU A 249 1.74 0.52 12.91
CA GLU A 249 1.65 -0.65 12.04
C GLU A 249 0.47 -1.52 12.45
N ARG A 250 -0.21 -2.08 11.46
CA ARG A 250 -1.22 -3.12 11.62
C ARG A 250 -0.92 -4.27 10.66
N SER A 251 -1.03 -5.49 11.17
CA SER A 251 -1.07 -6.69 10.36
C SER A 251 -2.27 -7.53 10.77
N ASP A 252 -3.00 -8.05 9.78
CA ASP A 252 -4.15 -8.92 9.98
C ASP A 252 -4.19 -9.97 8.87
N LYS A 253 -4.45 -11.22 9.19
CA LYS A 253 -4.61 -12.29 8.21
C LYS A 253 -5.69 -13.26 8.65
N ILE A 254 -6.21 -14.04 7.72
CA ILE A 254 -7.12 -15.12 8.04
C ILE A 254 -6.50 -16.06 9.10
N ASN A 255 -7.32 -16.56 9.99
CA ASN A 255 -6.90 -17.61 10.91
C ASN A 255 -6.75 -18.92 10.15
N ASP A 256 -5.55 -19.45 10.07
CA ASP A 256 -5.22 -20.66 9.30
C ASP A 256 -6.12 -21.86 9.69
N ALA A 257 -6.52 -21.98 10.98
CA ALA A 257 -7.43 -23.03 11.46
C ALA A 257 -8.87 -22.89 10.93
N MET A 258 -9.21 -21.76 10.28
CA MET A 258 -10.55 -21.49 9.75
C MET A 258 -10.64 -21.64 8.23
N ILE A 259 -9.54 -21.82 7.51
CA ILE A 259 -9.51 -21.87 6.03
C ILE A 259 -10.47 -22.93 5.49
N ASP A 260 -10.46 -24.13 6.04
CA ASP A 260 -11.32 -25.22 5.59
C ASP A 260 -12.81 -25.02 5.91
N LYS A 261 -13.13 -24.13 6.85
CA LYS A 261 -14.49 -23.79 7.27
C LYS A 261 -15.12 -22.68 6.44
N ILE A 262 -14.36 -22.02 5.57
CA ILE A 262 -14.88 -20.95 4.72
C ILE A 262 -15.88 -21.52 3.72
N PRO A 263 -17.11 -21.00 3.68
CA PRO A 263 -18.14 -21.54 2.81
C PRO A 263 -17.86 -21.27 1.35
N TRP A 264 -18.25 -22.21 0.50
CA TRP A 264 -18.28 -22.04 -0.93
C TRP A 264 -19.51 -21.26 -1.38
N ASN A 265 -19.30 -20.18 -2.09
CA ASN A 265 -20.35 -19.49 -2.83
C ASN A 265 -20.55 -20.16 -4.20
N LYS A 266 -21.77 -20.07 -4.73
CA LYS A 266 -22.11 -20.57 -6.06
C LYS A 266 -22.72 -19.46 -6.91
N LYS A 267 -22.25 -19.36 -8.16
CA LYS A 267 -22.85 -18.53 -9.19
C LYS A 267 -22.92 -19.35 -10.47
N LEU A 268 -24.14 -19.73 -10.89
CA LEU A 268 -24.34 -20.65 -12.03
C LEU A 268 -23.56 -21.97 -11.86
N TRP A 269 -22.57 -22.23 -12.73
CA TRP A 269 -21.77 -23.46 -12.76
C TRP A 269 -20.44 -23.36 -11.99
N VAL A 270 -20.18 -22.20 -11.40
CA VAL A 270 -18.91 -21.89 -10.74
C VAL A 270 -19.10 -21.84 -9.23
N LYS A 271 -18.21 -22.51 -8.49
CA LYS A 271 -18.05 -22.36 -7.05
C LYS A 271 -16.82 -21.54 -6.78
N PHE A 272 -16.90 -20.63 -5.82
CA PHE A 272 -15.75 -19.82 -5.42
C PHE A 272 -15.76 -19.53 -3.92
N ARG A 273 -14.58 -19.31 -3.35
CA ARG A 273 -14.40 -18.84 -1.97
C ARG A 273 -13.12 -18.02 -1.87
N THR A 274 -13.10 -17.07 -0.96
CA THR A 274 -11.84 -16.40 -0.55
C THR A 274 -11.15 -17.32 0.45
N SER A 275 -10.14 -18.05 0.03
CA SER A 275 -9.42 -19.02 0.86
C SER A 275 -8.35 -18.39 1.75
N TYR A 276 -7.90 -17.19 1.41
CA TYR A 276 -6.88 -16.45 2.17
C TYR A 276 -7.05 -14.95 2.01
N TYR A 277 -6.74 -14.20 3.05
CA TYR A 277 -6.41 -12.78 2.96
C TYR A 277 -5.30 -12.42 3.95
N SER A 278 -4.55 -11.39 3.63
CA SER A 278 -3.62 -10.73 4.53
C SER A 278 -3.61 -9.24 4.28
N LEU A 279 -3.61 -8.48 5.35
CA LEU A 279 -3.57 -7.02 5.34
C LEU A 279 -2.36 -6.56 6.13
N LYS A 280 -1.59 -5.63 5.58
CA LYS A 280 -0.49 -4.94 6.26
C LYS A 280 -0.63 -3.45 6.02
N GLU A 281 -0.54 -2.66 7.08
CA GLU A 281 -0.66 -1.21 7.02
C GLU A 281 0.46 -0.56 7.83
N LYS A 282 0.94 0.57 7.33
CA LYS A 282 1.86 1.45 8.05
C LYS A 282 1.29 2.85 8.09
N CYS A 283 1.23 3.41 9.28
CA CYS A 283 0.78 4.77 9.50
C CYS A 283 1.95 5.68 9.84
N GLU A 284 1.89 6.91 9.34
CA GLU A 284 2.89 7.94 9.53
C GLU A 284 2.25 9.22 10.04
N SER A 285 2.99 9.98 10.85
CA SER A 285 2.60 11.31 11.26
C SER A 285 2.99 12.32 10.16
N SER A 286 2.07 13.17 9.78
CA SER A 286 2.34 14.27 8.86
C SER A 286 2.74 15.55 9.60
N SER A 287 3.12 16.59 8.86
CA SER A 287 3.51 17.90 9.42
C SER A 287 2.42 18.60 10.25
N ASN A 288 1.14 18.25 10.07
CA ASN A 288 0.03 18.77 10.87
C ASN A 288 -0.22 17.98 12.16
N GLY A 289 0.63 16.99 12.49
CA GLY A 289 0.52 16.14 13.67
C GLY A 289 -0.52 15.02 13.56
N LYS A 290 -1.26 14.91 12.45
CA LYS A 290 -2.22 13.82 12.24
C LYS A 290 -1.55 12.63 11.55
N TYR A 291 -1.94 11.44 11.95
CA TYR A 291 -1.52 10.19 11.30
C TYR A 291 -2.38 9.90 10.08
N PHE A 292 -1.75 9.32 9.06
CA PHE A 292 -2.39 8.83 7.85
C PHE A 292 -1.83 7.44 7.52
N ILE A 293 -2.52 6.67 6.69
CA ILE A 293 -2.05 5.37 6.21
C ILE A 293 -1.05 5.61 5.08
N ALA A 294 0.25 5.65 5.42
CA ALA A 294 1.30 5.92 4.44
C ALA A 294 1.39 4.81 3.39
N SER A 295 1.17 3.57 3.82
CA SER A 295 1.07 2.43 2.91
C SER A 295 0.16 1.34 3.46
N ALA A 296 -0.46 0.59 2.54
CA ALA A 296 -1.21 -0.60 2.86
C ALA A 296 -1.11 -1.62 1.73
N CYS A 297 -1.08 -2.90 2.09
CA CYS A 297 -1.10 -4.01 1.15
C CYS A 297 -2.17 -5.02 1.60
N LEU A 298 -3.16 -5.25 0.75
CA LEU A 298 -4.16 -6.30 0.91
C LEU A 298 -3.90 -7.39 -0.13
N THR A 299 -3.60 -8.58 0.33
CA THR A 299 -3.47 -9.78 -0.51
C THR A 299 -4.68 -10.68 -0.28
N GLN A 300 -5.26 -11.21 -1.33
CA GLN A 300 -6.36 -12.17 -1.27
C GLN A 300 -6.09 -13.35 -2.18
N GLN A 301 -6.50 -14.55 -1.75
CA GLN A 301 -6.57 -15.72 -2.62
C GLN A 301 -8.02 -16.14 -2.79
N VAL A 302 -8.41 -16.38 -4.03
CA VAL A 302 -9.76 -16.84 -4.38
C VAL A 302 -9.65 -18.13 -5.15
N GLU A 303 -10.17 -19.19 -4.54
CA GLU A 303 -10.33 -20.47 -5.21
C GLU A 303 -11.59 -20.44 -6.07
N VAL A 304 -11.48 -20.84 -7.32
CA VAL A 304 -12.57 -20.90 -8.30
C VAL A 304 -12.62 -22.29 -8.89
N HIS A 305 -13.73 -22.99 -8.68
CA HIS A 305 -13.95 -24.32 -9.27
C HIS A 305 -15.10 -24.28 -10.25
N ASN A 306 -14.84 -24.67 -11.49
CA ASN A 306 -15.85 -24.99 -12.48
C ASN A 306 -15.83 -26.50 -12.78
N LYS A 307 -16.68 -26.98 -13.71
CA LYS A 307 -16.77 -28.42 -14.02
C LYS A 307 -15.46 -29.03 -14.54
N ALA A 308 -14.59 -28.22 -15.14
CA ALA A 308 -13.40 -28.68 -15.86
C ALA A 308 -12.09 -28.34 -15.11
N GLN A 309 -12.07 -27.26 -14.31
CA GLN A 309 -10.84 -26.70 -13.78
C GLN A 309 -10.99 -26.23 -12.33
N LYS A 310 -9.88 -26.27 -11.61
CA LYS A 310 -9.68 -25.63 -10.31
C LYS A 310 -8.63 -24.57 -10.50
N ASN A 311 -8.97 -23.32 -10.26
CA ASN A 311 -8.11 -22.19 -10.42
C ASN A 311 -7.90 -21.47 -9.07
N LEU A 312 -6.68 -21.01 -8.83
CA LEU A 312 -6.33 -20.15 -7.71
C LEU A 312 -5.98 -18.78 -8.26
N TYR A 313 -6.72 -17.78 -7.84
CA TYR A 313 -6.43 -16.38 -8.14
C TYR A 313 -5.76 -15.73 -6.94
N ASP A 314 -4.57 -15.17 -7.14
CA ASP A 314 -3.88 -14.30 -6.18
C ASP A 314 -4.11 -12.85 -6.61
N ILE A 315 -4.64 -12.05 -5.69
CA ILE A 315 -4.96 -10.65 -5.94
C ILE A 315 -4.23 -9.81 -4.88
N GLU A 316 -3.50 -8.81 -5.34
CA GLU A 316 -2.82 -7.88 -4.46
C GLU A 316 -3.26 -6.44 -4.77
N TYR A 317 -3.53 -5.67 -3.71
CA TYR A 317 -3.83 -4.24 -3.76
C TYR A 317 -2.83 -3.52 -2.88
N GLN A 318 -1.91 -2.79 -3.49
CA GLN A 318 -0.83 -2.08 -2.80
C GLN A 318 -1.04 -0.57 -2.91
N LEU A 319 -1.40 0.05 -1.79
CA LEU A 319 -1.65 1.49 -1.65
C LEU A 319 -0.40 2.21 -1.12
N VAL A 320 -0.10 3.35 -1.70
CA VAL A 320 0.85 4.34 -1.17
C VAL A 320 0.17 5.71 -1.19
N ILE A 321 0.09 6.39 -0.05
CA ILE A 321 -0.29 7.80 -0.03
C ILE A 321 0.96 8.60 -0.38
N THR A 322 0.94 9.21 -1.55
CA THR A 322 2.09 9.95 -2.10
C THR A 322 2.16 11.38 -1.60
N ARG A 323 1.01 11.94 -1.21
CA ARG A 323 0.90 13.25 -0.55
C ARG A 323 -0.29 13.27 0.42
N PRO A 324 -0.06 13.23 1.73
CA PRO A 324 -1.12 13.37 2.72
C PRO A 324 -1.63 14.81 2.78
N PHE A 325 -2.91 14.98 3.14
CA PHE A 325 -3.55 16.27 3.42
C PHE A 325 -3.31 17.35 2.35
N SER A 326 -3.49 16.96 1.09
CA SER A 326 -3.33 17.88 -0.03
C SER A 326 -4.29 19.05 0.06
N LEU A 327 -3.75 20.28 0.02
CA LEU A 327 -4.55 21.50 -0.08
C LEU A 327 -5.04 21.65 -1.52
N ILE A 328 -6.20 21.07 -1.84
CA ILE A 328 -6.77 21.14 -3.18
C ILE A 328 -8.07 21.92 -3.15
N SER A 329 -8.03 23.11 -3.72
CA SER A 329 -9.22 23.94 -3.89
C SER A 329 -10.26 23.36 -4.88
N THR A 330 -9.85 22.42 -5.74
CA THR A 330 -10.67 21.88 -6.83
C THR A 330 -10.63 20.36 -6.87
N PHE A 331 -11.21 19.69 -5.87
CA PHE A 331 -11.48 18.24 -5.96
C PHE A 331 -12.78 18.01 -6.73
N LYS A 332 -12.69 17.21 -7.80
CA LYS A 332 -13.86 16.89 -8.65
C LYS A 332 -13.89 15.38 -8.89
N PRO A 333 -14.84 14.64 -8.27
CA PRO A 333 -14.98 13.20 -8.53
C PRO A 333 -15.20 12.93 -10.02
N ASN A 334 -14.54 11.91 -10.56
CA ASN A 334 -14.65 11.55 -11.97
C ASN A 334 -14.87 10.06 -12.22
N VAL A 335 -15.04 9.27 -11.16
CA VAL A 335 -15.27 7.83 -11.25
C VAL A 335 -16.28 7.37 -10.21
N ASN A 336 -17.05 6.33 -10.55
CA ASN A 336 -17.88 5.66 -9.57
C ASN A 336 -17.00 4.87 -8.60
N ALA A 337 -17.02 5.23 -7.31
CA ALA A 337 -16.24 4.56 -6.27
C ALA A 337 -16.52 3.05 -6.13
N LYS A 338 -17.71 2.58 -6.56
CA LYS A 338 -18.11 1.16 -6.57
C LYS A 338 -17.72 0.43 -7.85
N ALA A 339 -17.05 1.09 -8.80
CA ALA A 339 -16.55 0.41 -9.99
C ALA A 339 -15.45 -0.57 -9.61
N GLU A 340 -15.49 -1.77 -10.20
CA GLU A 340 -14.44 -2.78 -10.06
C GLU A 340 -13.13 -2.26 -10.65
N LEU A 341 -12.03 -2.44 -9.91
CA LEU A 341 -10.74 -1.85 -10.23
C LEU A 341 -10.28 -2.22 -11.64
N PHE A 342 -10.22 -3.50 -11.98
CA PHE A 342 -9.72 -3.96 -13.29
C PHE A 342 -10.63 -3.63 -14.49
N LYS A 343 -11.81 -3.05 -14.23
CA LYS A 343 -12.72 -2.51 -15.26
C LYS A 343 -12.62 -1.01 -15.45
N LEU A 344 -11.83 -0.33 -14.64
CA LEU A 344 -11.58 1.10 -14.80
C LEU A 344 -10.85 1.37 -16.12
N ASN A 345 -11.14 2.52 -16.71
CA ASN A 345 -10.49 2.97 -17.94
C ASN A 345 -10.22 4.47 -17.88
N ILE A 346 -9.00 4.82 -17.50
CA ILE A 346 -8.50 6.19 -17.45
C ILE A 346 -7.35 6.30 -18.45
N PRO A 347 -7.26 7.38 -19.23
CA PRO A 347 -6.21 7.56 -20.22
C PRO A 347 -4.81 7.50 -19.59
N TYR A 348 -3.87 6.88 -20.31
CA TYR A 348 -2.46 6.87 -19.97
C TYR A 348 -1.78 8.16 -20.45
N ASN A 349 -0.89 8.70 -19.63
CA ASN A 349 -0.01 9.80 -19.96
C ASN A 349 1.40 9.52 -19.43
N LYS A 350 2.35 9.34 -20.34
CA LYS A 350 3.75 9.02 -20.03
C LYS A 350 4.41 10.08 -19.17
N ASP A 351 4.27 11.35 -19.55
CA ASP A 351 4.90 12.50 -18.84
C ASP A 351 4.39 12.64 -17.41
N PHE A 352 3.14 12.23 -17.16
CA PHE A 352 2.59 12.18 -15.81
C PHE A 352 3.36 11.15 -14.96
N TRP A 353 3.54 9.92 -15.46
CA TRP A 353 4.21 8.86 -14.72
C TRP A 353 5.69 9.13 -14.48
N GLU A 354 6.38 9.80 -15.39
CA GLU A 354 7.78 10.17 -15.23
C GLU A 354 8.02 11.21 -14.11
N LYS A 355 6.97 11.93 -13.68
CA LYS A 355 7.02 12.98 -12.66
C LYS A 355 6.43 12.56 -11.31
N GLN A 356 5.96 11.34 -11.16
CA GLN A 356 5.31 10.87 -9.94
C GLN A 356 6.22 10.03 -9.05
N ASN A 357 6.07 10.20 -7.74
CA ASN A 357 6.58 9.25 -6.76
C ASN A 357 5.74 7.98 -6.84
N GLN A 358 6.18 7.03 -7.62
CA GLN A 358 5.50 5.77 -7.88
C GLN A 358 6.32 4.60 -7.37
N LEU A 359 5.62 3.51 -7.05
CA LEU A 359 6.28 2.25 -6.73
C LEU A 359 6.86 1.64 -8.02
N PRO A 360 8.17 1.34 -8.10
CA PRO A 360 8.74 0.68 -9.28
C PRO A 360 8.10 -0.70 -9.52
N LEU A 361 8.03 -1.13 -10.78
CA LEU A 361 7.70 -2.52 -11.09
C LEU A 361 8.82 -3.43 -10.56
N THR A 362 8.45 -4.59 -10.02
CA THR A 362 9.42 -5.64 -9.66
C THR A 362 10.06 -6.23 -10.92
N ASP A 363 11.20 -6.90 -10.75
CA ASP A 363 11.86 -7.57 -11.87
C ASP A 363 10.96 -8.65 -12.51
N GLN A 364 10.17 -9.36 -11.71
CA GLN A 364 9.17 -10.32 -12.19
C GLN A 364 8.06 -9.65 -13.03
N MET A 365 7.54 -8.50 -12.58
CA MET A 365 6.52 -7.73 -13.33
C MET A 365 7.09 -7.22 -14.66
N GLN A 366 8.33 -6.74 -14.66
CA GLN A 366 9.02 -6.31 -15.89
C GLN A 366 9.21 -7.48 -16.85
N ALA A 367 9.63 -8.64 -16.35
CA ALA A 367 9.78 -9.86 -17.15
C ALA A 367 8.43 -10.31 -17.75
N PHE A 368 7.34 -10.25 -16.97
CA PHE A 368 5.99 -10.56 -17.47
C PHE A 368 5.60 -9.63 -18.63
N ILE A 369 5.75 -8.32 -18.48
CA ILE A 369 5.43 -7.35 -19.54
C ILE A 369 6.25 -7.61 -20.80
N LYS A 370 7.57 -7.85 -20.65
CA LYS A 370 8.48 -8.12 -21.78
C LYS A 370 8.13 -9.41 -22.51
N ASN A 371 7.75 -10.46 -21.78
CA ASN A 371 7.57 -11.80 -22.35
C ASN A 371 6.13 -12.10 -22.80
N ALA A 372 5.17 -11.23 -22.48
CA ALA A 372 3.75 -11.47 -22.79
C ALA A 372 3.47 -11.64 -24.27
N HIS A 373 4.22 -10.97 -25.17
CA HIS A 373 4.08 -11.10 -26.61
C HIS A 373 4.37 -12.52 -27.14
N ASN A 374 5.10 -13.32 -26.38
CA ASN A 374 5.46 -14.69 -26.75
C ASN A 374 4.43 -15.75 -26.29
N GLN A 375 3.42 -15.36 -25.51
CA GLN A 375 2.42 -16.27 -24.97
C GLN A 375 1.33 -16.58 -26.02
N LYS A 376 1.38 -17.80 -26.57
CA LYS A 376 0.36 -18.27 -27.52
C LYS A 376 -1.00 -18.44 -26.83
N GLY A 377 -2.08 -18.03 -27.51
CA GLY A 377 -3.45 -18.20 -27.01
C GLY A 377 -3.97 -17.05 -26.14
N TYR A 378 -3.17 -16.05 -25.87
CA TYR A 378 -3.56 -14.86 -25.11
C TYR A 378 -3.65 -13.62 -26.02
N ARG A 379 -4.55 -12.71 -25.64
CA ARG A 379 -4.62 -11.34 -26.17
C ARG A 379 -4.00 -10.40 -25.16
N ILE A 380 -3.11 -9.51 -25.60
CA ILE A 380 -2.55 -8.45 -24.75
C ILE A 380 -3.56 -7.31 -24.62
N ILE A 381 -3.71 -6.83 -23.38
CA ILE A 381 -4.45 -5.62 -23.05
C ILE A 381 -3.45 -4.65 -22.43
N SER A 382 -3.22 -3.55 -23.12
CA SER A 382 -2.37 -2.47 -22.60
C SER A 382 -2.94 -1.13 -23.01
N ASN A 383 -2.69 -0.09 -22.19
CA ASN A 383 -2.98 1.30 -22.55
C ASN A 383 -1.72 2.18 -22.60
N PHE A 384 -0.53 1.57 -22.58
CA PHE A 384 0.78 2.25 -22.66
C PHE A 384 1.76 1.48 -23.54
#